data_c854f06d48e1f508064be99994ecee3b
#
_entry.id   c854f06d48e1f508064be99994ecee3b
#
_cell.length_a   1.000
_cell.length_b   1.000
_cell.length_c   1.000
_cell.angle_alpha   90.00
_cell.angle_beta   90.00
_cell.angle_gamma   90.00
#
_symmetry.space_group_name_H-M   'P 1'
#
loop_
_entity.id
_entity.type
_entity.pdbx_description
1 polymer ?
#
loop_
_entity_poly.entity_id
_entity_poly.type
_entity_poly.pdbx_seq_one_letter_code
_entity_poly.pdbx_strand_id
1 'polypeptide(L)'
;MFQLQSQLAKLMSESSEDLMGARSAHEQLEKLSGQVSGTLADAVSAFEKKISALLGGGGFFAPPSPKPTLGRVNGEASTLYAEIGRADATPTIAQLSATAETEKSFADVSRQWKQLKTVNLPALNKQLHDANLPEIHLETQPPEADDGDDID
;
A
#
# COMPACT_ATOMS: atom_id res chain seq x y z
N MET A 1 -1.79 -17.15 -21.76
CA MET A 1 -0.67 -17.33 -20.86
C MET A 1 0.09 -16.03 -20.62
N PHE A 2 0.62 -15.49 -21.68
CA PHE A 2 1.33 -14.23 -21.63
C PHE A 2 0.49 -13.12 -21.01
N GLN A 3 -0.78 -13.09 -21.35
CA GLN A 3 -1.71 -12.08 -20.89
C GLN A 3 -1.93 -12.14 -19.36
N LEU A 4 -2.02 -13.35 -18.83
CA LEU A 4 -2.21 -13.51 -17.38
C LEU A 4 -0.98 -13.07 -16.62
N GLN A 5 0.22 -13.39 -17.11
CA GLN A 5 1.46 -12.94 -16.49
C GLN A 5 1.56 -11.41 -16.51
N SER A 6 1.14 -10.80 -17.62
CA SER A 6 1.14 -9.33 -17.72
C SER A 6 0.18 -8.71 -16.71
N GLN A 7 -0.99 -9.31 -16.55
CA GLN A 7 -1.97 -8.84 -15.58
C GLN A 7 -1.42 -8.93 -14.16
N LEU A 8 -0.78 -10.03 -13.82
CA LEU A 8 -0.21 -10.21 -12.51
C LEU A 8 0.98 -9.30 -12.26
N ALA A 9 1.82 -9.09 -13.28
CA ALA A 9 2.95 -8.18 -13.16
C ALA A 9 2.46 -6.76 -12.90
N LYS A 10 1.42 -6.34 -13.58
CA LYS A 10 0.82 -5.03 -13.36
C LYS A 10 0.25 -4.91 -11.96
N LEU A 11 -0.45 -5.94 -11.51
CA LEU A 11 -1.03 -5.99 -10.19
C LEU A 11 0.05 -5.89 -9.11
N MET A 12 1.15 -6.63 -9.28
CA MET A 12 2.28 -6.56 -8.37
C MET A 12 2.86 -5.16 -8.30
N SER A 13 3.04 -4.53 -9.46
CA SER A 13 3.61 -3.19 -9.53
C SER A 13 2.72 -2.16 -8.84
N GLU A 14 1.43 -2.19 -9.15
CA GLU A 14 0.49 -1.24 -8.58
C GLU A 14 0.31 -1.45 -7.09
N SER A 15 0.22 -2.70 -6.64
CA SER A 15 0.10 -2.97 -5.21
C SER A 15 1.37 -2.62 -4.45
N SER A 16 2.53 -2.76 -5.07
CA SER A 16 3.79 -2.34 -4.47
C SER A 16 3.85 -0.84 -4.28
N GLU A 17 3.40 -0.08 -5.27
CA GLU A 17 3.36 1.38 -5.17
C GLU A 17 2.45 1.82 -4.03
N ASP A 18 1.26 1.24 -3.97
CA ASP A 18 0.32 1.57 -2.90
C ASP A 18 0.89 1.18 -1.53
N LEU A 19 1.54 0.03 -1.47
CA LEU A 19 2.15 -0.45 -0.24
C LEU A 19 3.26 0.48 0.23
N MET A 20 4.10 0.95 -0.68
CA MET A 20 5.17 1.89 -0.35
C MET A 20 4.62 3.21 0.15
N GLY A 21 3.61 3.73 -0.51
CA GLY A 21 2.97 4.97 -0.09
C GLY A 21 2.36 4.85 1.30
N ALA A 22 1.66 3.75 1.55
CA ALA A 22 1.03 3.53 2.84
C ALA A 22 2.06 3.34 3.95
N ARG A 23 3.16 2.65 3.67
CA ARG A 23 4.24 2.49 4.65
C ARG A 23 4.91 3.81 4.96
N SER A 24 5.14 4.63 3.93
CA SER A 24 5.73 5.94 4.12
C SER A 24 4.84 6.80 5.03
N ALA A 25 3.54 6.80 4.78
CA ALA A 25 2.60 7.53 5.62
C ALA A 25 2.63 7.03 7.05
N HIS A 26 2.65 5.70 7.22
CA HIS A 26 2.67 5.10 8.54
C HIS A 26 3.91 5.51 9.35
N GLU A 27 5.08 5.47 8.71
CA GLU A 27 6.33 5.87 9.37
C GLU A 27 6.31 7.33 9.78
N GLN A 28 5.81 8.20 8.91
CA GLN A 28 5.72 9.62 9.23
C GLN A 28 4.73 9.88 10.37
N LEU A 29 3.63 9.15 10.39
CA LEU A 29 2.64 9.26 11.45
C LEU A 29 3.20 8.80 12.79
N GLU A 30 4.00 7.74 12.80
CA GLU A 30 4.63 7.29 14.02
C GLU A 30 5.55 8.35 14.61
N LYS A 31 6.31 9.02 13.75
CA LYS A 31 7.18 10.09 14.19
C LYS A 31 6.39 11.26 14.74
N LEU A 32 5.25 11.56 14.15
CA LEU A 32 4.41 12.67 14.58
C LEU A 32 3.67 12.37 15.87
N SER A 33 3.41 11.11 16.16
CA SER A 33 2.58 10.74 17.31
C SER A 33 3.12 11.27 18.63
N GLY A 34 4.42 11.45 18.73
CA GLY A 34 5.03 12.02 19.93
C GLY A 34 5.05 13.55 19.97
N GLN A 35 4.64 14.19 18.87
CA GLN A 35 4.70 15.64 18.75
C GLN A 35 3.33 16.32 18.74
N VAL A 36 2.28 15.52 18.73
CA VAL A 36 0.91 16.06 18.65
C VAL A 36 0.17 15.83 19.97
N SER A 37 -0.82 16.66 20.21
CA SER A 37 -1.66 16.52 21.40
C SER A 37 -3.07 17.04 21.07
N GLY A 38 -4.02 16.74 21.95
CA GLY A 38 -5.40 17.18 21.77
C GLY A 38 -6.08 16.58 20.58
N THR A 39 -6.90 17.38 19.91
CA THR A 39 -7.66 16.92 18.76
C THR A 39 -6.78 16.49 17.59
N LEU A 40 -5.62 17.11 17.45
CA LEU A 40 -4.70 16.72 16.39
C LEU A 40 -4.14 15.32 16.63
N ALA A 41 -3.83 15.00 17.89
CA ALA A 41 -3.39 13.64 18.24
C ALA A 41 -4.47 12.61 17.90
N ASP A 42 -5.72 12.95 18.16
CA ASP A 42 -6.84 12.07 17.81
C ASP A 42 -6.94 11.87 16.31
N ALA A 43 -6.75 12.94 15.54
CA ALA A 43 -6.82 12.87 14.08
C ALA A 43 -5.67 12.01 13.53
N VAL A 44 -4.48 12.20 14.05
CA VAL A 44 -3.31 11.42 13.63
C VAL A 44 -3.52 9.93 13.96
N SER A 45 -4.00 9.66 15.17
CA SER A 45 -4.25 8.27 15.59
C SER A 45 -5.32 7.60 14.73
N ALA A 46 -6.39 8.32 14.42
CA ALA A 46 -7.47 7.78 13.59
C ALA A 46 -6.96 7.44 12.18
N PHE A 47 -6.15 8.35 11.62
CA PHE A 47 -5.60 8.13 10.29
C PHE A 47 -4.62 6.96 10.30
N GLU A 48 -3.80 6.88 11.33
CA GLU A 48 -2.84 5.78 11.47
C GLU A 48 -3.53 4.42 11.55
N LYS A 49 -4.65 4.35 12.27
CA LYS A 49 -5.42 3.10 12.36
C LYS A 49 -5.92 2.67 10.99
N LYS A 50 -6.38 3.61 10.19
CA LYS A 50 -6.86 3.30 8.84
C LYS A 50 -5.73 2.82 7.96
N ILE A 51 -4.56 3.45 8.05
CA ILE A 51 -3.38 3.04 7.29
C ILE A 51 -2.94 1.64 7.71
N SER A 52 -2.87 1.38 9.00
CA SER A 52 -2.46 0.07 9.52
C SER A 52 -3.39 -1.04 9.05
N ALA A 53 -4.69 -0.76 9.03
CA ALA A 53 -5.67 -1.72 8.55
C ALA A 53 -5.46 -2.06 7.09
N LEU A 54 -5.08 -1.07 6.27
CA LEU A 54 -4.82 -1.30 4.85
C LEU A 54 -3.49 -2.03 4.61
N LEU A 55 -2.49 -1.72 5.43
CA LEU A 55 -1.18 -2.38 5.30
C LEU A 55 -1.24 -3.86 5.63
N GLY A 56 -2.09 -4.22 6.58
CA GLY A 56 -2.16 -5.59 7.02
C GLY A 56 -1.03 -5.96 7.95
N GLY A 57 -0.44 -4.96 8.58
CA GLY A 57 0.68 -5.22 9.45
C GLY A 57 0.21 -5.58 10.82
N GLY A 58 0.19 -6.77 11.17
CA GLY A 58 -0.09 -7.17 12.53
C GLY A 58 1.02 -8.01 13.06
N GLY A 59 2.07 -8.12 12.30
CA GLY A 59 3.17 -8.94 12.72
C GLY A 59 2.88 -10.42 12.48
N PHE A 60 3.86 -11.21 12.81
CA PHE A 60 3.86 -12.63 12.51
C PHE A 60 2.73 -13.39 13.22
N PHE A 61 2.38 -12.95 14.42
CA PHE A 61 1.39 -13.65 15.23
C PHE A 61 0.00 -13.03 15.18
N ALA A 62 -0.18 -11.99 14.37
CA ALA A 62 -1.49 -11.36 14.28
C ALA A 62 -2.47 -12.29 13.56
N PRO A 63 -3.72 -12.32 13.99
CA PRO A 63 -4.72 -13.11 13.28
C PRO A 63 -4.93 -12.54 11.87
N PRO A 64 -5.24 -13.40 10.90
CA PRO A 64 -5.50 -12.92 9.55
C PRO A 64 -6.69 -11.98 9.56
N SER A 65 -6.56 -10.88 8.82
CA SER A 65 -7.66 -9.94 8.68
C SER A 65 -8.76 -10.55 7.81
N PRO A 66 -10.04 -10.37 8.19
CA PRO A 66 -11.12 -10.82 7.32
C PRO A 66 -11.22 -9.99 6.04
N LYS A 67 -10.59 -8.82 6.02
CA LYS A 67 -10.60 -7.95 4.85
C LYS A 67 -9.27 -8.02 4.13
N PRO A 68 -9.26 -7.84 2.82
CA PRO A 68 -8.00 -7.81 2.09
C PRO A 68 -7.15 -6.61 2.50
N THR A 69 -5.84 -6.79 2.45
CA THR A 69 -4.88 -5.74 2.78
C THR A 69 -3.89 -5.61 1.62
N LEU A 70 -3.20 -4.48 1.58
CA LEU A 70 -2.19 -4.25 0.53
C LEU A 70 -1.09 -5.30 0.58
N GLY A 71 -0.62 -5.63 1.78
CA GLY A 71 0.42 -6.64 1.94
C GLY A 71 -0.03 -8.00 1.45
N ARG A 72 -1.25 -8.39 1.79
CA ARG A 72 -1.80 -9.68 1.38
C ARG A 72 -1.98 -9.75 -0.14
N VAL A 73 -2.55 -8.69 -0.73
CA VAL A 73 -2.77 -8.66 -2.18
C VAL A 73 -1.46 -8.75 -2.93
N ASN A 74 -0.46 -7.99 -2.49
CA ASN A 74 0.84 -8.01 -3.12
C ASN A 74 1.48 -9.40 -3.02
N GLY A 75 1.38 -10.05 -1.87
CA GLY A 75 1.90 -11.38 -1.67
C GLY A 75 1.21 -12.42 -2.52
N GLU A 76 -0.12 -12.35 -2.62
CA GLU A 76 -0.89 -13.29 -3.45
C GLU A 76 -0.56 -13.13 -4.92
N ALA A 77 -0.44 -11.89 -5.39
CA ALA A 77 -0.07 -11.63 -6.77
C ALA A 77 1.32 -12.17 -7.09
N SER A 78 2.26 -11.97 -6.17
CA SER A 78 3.62 -12.46 -6.34
C SER A 78 3.68 -13.98 -6.42
N THR A 79 2.92 -14.64 -5.55
CA THR A 79 2.87 -16.11 -5.54
C THR A 79 2.28 -16.65 -6.83
N LEU A 80 1.17 -16.07 -7.27
CA LEU A 80 0.53 -16.49 -8.52
C LEU A 80 1.45 -16.26 -9.72
N TYR A 81 2.11 -15.11 -9.74
CA TYR A 81 3.04 -14.79 -10.82
C TYR A 81 4.16 -15.83 -10.91
N ALA A 82 4.71 -16.19 -9.77
CA ALA A 82 5.79 -17.17 -9.70
C ALA A 82 5.31 -18.56 -10.12
N GLU A 83 4.13 -18.97 -9.67
CA GLU A 83 3.59 -20.28 -10.01
C GLU A 83 3.32 -20.40 -11.51
N ILE A 84 2.70 -19.39 -12.10
CA ILE A 84 2.37 -19.37 -13.51
C ILE A 84 3.64 -19.30 -14.36
N GLY A 85 4.63 -18.53 -13.90
CA GLY A 85 5.89 -18.40 -14.59
C GLY A 85 6.71 -19.68 -14.61
N ARG A 86 6.57 -20.51 -13.58
CA ARG A 86 7.29 -21.78 -13.52
C ARG A 86 6.61 -22.85 -14.35
N ALA A 87 5.30 -22.79 -14.43
CA ALA A 87 4.55 -23.80 -15.17
C ALA A 87 4.65 -23.50 -16.65
N ASP A 88 5.14 -24.47 -17.41
CA ASP A 88 5.22 -24.32 -18.84
C ASP A 88 3.94 -24.86 -19.47
N ALA A 89 2.83 -24.51 -18.88
CA ALA A 89 1.52 -25.04 -19.28
C ALA A 89 0.46 -23.94 -19.16
N THR A 90 -0.68 -24.20 -19.76
CA THR A 90 -1.82 -23.30 -19.67
C THR A 90 -2.25 -23.13 -18.22
N PRO A 91 -2.55 -21.90 -17.76
CA PRO A 91 -3.02 -21.72 -16.40
C PRO A 91 -4.28 -22.53 -16.11
N THR A 92 -4.36 -23.04 -14.90
CA THR A 92 -5.52 -23.82 -14.46
C THR A 92 -6.71 -22.90 -14.18
N ILE A 93 -7.89 -23.48 -14.11
CA ILE A 93 -9.10 -22.73 -13.74
C ILE A 93 -8.92 -22.14 -12.35
N ALA A 94 -8.29 -22.90 -11.44
CA ALA A 94 -8.03 -22.42 -10.10
C ALA A 94 -7.11 -21.18 -10.09
N GLN A 95 -6.09 -21.18 -10.95
CA GLN A 95 -5.19 -20.05 -11.07
C GLN A 95 -5.88 -18.83 -11.66
N LEU A 96 -6.73 -19.03 -12.66
CA LEU A 96 -7.50 -17.94 -13.26
C LEU A 96 -8.46 -17.34 -12.23
N SER A 97 -9.13 -18.20 -11.48
CA SER A 97 -10.07 -17.79 -10.46
C SER A 97 -9.37 -17.01 -9.33
N ALA A 98 -8.22 -17.53 -8.88
CA ALA A 98 -7.44 -16.87 -7.84
C ALA A 98 -6.95 -15.49 -8.29
N THR A 99 -6.53 -15.38 -9.55
CA THR A 99 -6.10 -14.10 -10.11
C THR A 99 -7.24 -13.10 -10.12
N ALA A 100 -8.43 -13.52 -10.56
CA ALA A 100 -9.59 -12.65 -10.58
C ALA A 100 -9.97 -12.17 -9.18
N GLU A 101 -9.90 -13.05 -8.19
CA GLU A 101 -10.19 -12.69 -6.81
C GLU A 101 -9.16 -11.72 -6.26
N THR A 102 -7.89 -11.92 -6.58
CA THR A 102 -6.82 -11.03 -6.14
C THR A 102 -6.99 -9.65 -6.77
N GLU A 103 -7.35 -9.58 -8.04
CA GLU A 103 -7.62 -8.31 -8.70
C GLU A 103 -8.79 -7.57 -8.05
N LYS A 104 -9.83 -8.30 -7.71
CA LYS A 104 -10.99 -7.72 -7.04
C LYS A 104 -10.62 -7.19 -5.66
N SER A 105 -9.85 -7.97 -4.90
CA SER A 105 -9.37 -7.54 -3.59
C SER A 105 -8.50 -6.31 -3.70
N PHE A 106 -7.63 -6.26 -4.71
CA PHE A 106 -6.80 -5.09 -4.93
C PHE A 106 -7.64 -3.85 -5.27
N ALA A 107 -8.65 -4.01 -6.13
CA ALA A 107 -9.51 -2.89 -6.47
C ALA A 107 -10.15 -2.29 -5.21
N ASP A 108 -10.55 -3.14 -4.28
CA ASP A 108 -11.15 -2.71 -3.03
C ASP A 108 -10.17 -1.92 -2.15
N VAL A 109 -8.99 -2.50 -1.90
CA VAL A 109 -8.01 -1.82 -1.03
C VAL A 109 -7.42 -0.59 -1.70
N SER A 110 -7.24 -0.63 -3.01
CA SER A 110 -6.72 0.51 -3.76
C SER A 110 -7.70 1.69 -3.70
N ARG A 111 -8.98 1.40 -3.78
CA ARG A 111 -10.01 2.44 -3.66
C ARG A 111 -9.98 3.07 -2.27
N GLN A 112 -9.85 2.27 -1.23
CA GLN A 112 -9.74 2.77 0.13
C GLN A 112 -8.49 3.62 0.32
N TRP A 113 -7.37 3.16 -0.21
CA TRP A 113 -6.11 3.91 -0.16
C TRP A 113 -6.23 5.23 -0.91
N LYS A 114 -6.84 5.20 -2.09
CA LYS A 114 -7.04 6.41 -2.86
C LYS A 114 -7.90 7.43 -2.11
N GLN A 115 -8.93 6.95 -1.42
CA GLN A 115 -9.78 7.83 -0.62
C GLN A 115 -8.98 8.46 0.52
N LEU A 116 -8.13 7.67 1.18
CA LEU A 116 -7.27 8.21 2.23
C LEU A 116 -6.33 9.28 1.68
N LYS A 117 -5.76 9.05 0.50
CA LYS A 117 -4.82 10.00 -0.09
C LYS A 117 -5.49 11.29 -0.56
N THR A 118 -6.69 11.18 -1.09
CA THR A 118 -7.33 12.33 -1.73
C THR A 118 -8.25 13.11 -0.80
N VAL A 119 -8.75 12.49 0.24
CA VAL A 119 -9.69 13.12 1.17
C VAL A 119 -9.10 13.30 2.54
N ASN A 120 -8.65 12.22 3.15
CA ASN A 120 -8.20 12.25 4.55
C ASN A 120 -6.83 12.89 4.72
N LEU A 121 -5.89 12.56 3.85
CA LEU A 121 -4.53 13.08 3.96
C LEU A 121 -4.46 14.60 3.80
N PRO A 122 -5.10 15.20 2.78
CA PRO A 122 -5.06 16.66 2.67
C PRO A 122 -5.67 17.36 3.89
N ALA A 123 -6.74 16.81 4.44
CA ALA A 123 -7.36 17.38 5.64
C ALA A 123 -6.41 17.31 6.84
N LEU A 124 -5.71 16.18 7.00
CA LEU A 124 -4.75 16.03 8.07
C LEU A 124 -3.55 16.95 7.87
N ASN A 125 -3.06 17.06 6.65
CA ASN A 125 -1.93 17.93 6.35
C ASN A 125 -2.24 19.39 6.63
N LYS A 126 -3.49 19.79 6.39
CA LYS A 126 -3.90 21.15 6.74
C LYS A 126 -3.80 21.39 8.24
N GLN A 127 -4.25 20.42 9.03
CA GLN A 127 -4.16 20.52 10.48
C GLN A 127 -2.71 20.54 10.96
N LEU A 128 -1.86 19.73 10.33
CA LEU A 128 -0.44 19.71 10.66
C LEU A 128 0.22 21.03 10.32
N HIS A 129 -0.11 21.58 9.16
CA HIS A 129 0.42 22.86 8.73
C HIS A 129 0.02 23.97 9.72
N ASP A 130 -1.25 23.98 10.12
CA ASP A 130 -1.76 24.99 11.05
C ASP A 130 -1.09 24.89 12.43
N ALA A 131 -0.61 23.70 12.77
CA ALA A 131 0.10 23.47 14.03
C ALA A 131 1.61 23.62 13.90
N ASN A 132 2.09 24.07 12.75
CA ASN A 132 3.52 24.24 12.45
C ASN A 132 4.28 22.91 12.53
N LEU A 133 3.63 21.83 12.13
CA LEU A 133 4.25 20.51 12.08
C LEU A 133 4.47 20.10 10.63
N PRO A 134 5.43 19.20 10.39
CA PRO A 134 5.68 18.74 9.03
C PRO A 134 4.46 18.02 8.47
N GLU A 135 4.16 18.28 7.22
CA GLU A 135 3.10 17.57 6.51
C GLU A 135 3.59 16.19 6.08
N ILE A 136 2.65 15.31 5.85
CA ILE A 136 2.96 13.97 5.41
C ILE A 136 3.10 13.96 3.89
N HIS A 137 4.24 13.47 3.40
CA HIS A 137 4.52 13.36 1.99
C HIS A 137 4.62 11.89 1.61
N LEU A 138 3.90 11.51 0.57
CA LEU A 138 3.90 10.12 0.13
C LEU A 138 4.95 9.89 -0.94
N GLU A 139 5.70 8.80 -0.76
CA GLU A 139 6.64 8.37 -1.78
C GLU A 139 5.96 7.27 -2.54
N THR A 140 5.57 7.56 -3.77
CA THR A 140 4.89 6.60 -4.62
C THR A 140 5.82 5.93 -5.60
N GLN A 141 7.06 6.35 -5.63
CA GLN A 141 8.06 5.75 -6.50
C GLN A 141 9.34 5.54 -5.70
N PRO A 142 10.11 4.52 -6.04
CA PRO A 142 11.42 4.38 -5.41
C PRO A 142 12.22 5.64 -5.73
N PRO A 143 13.04 6.10 -4.79
CA PRO A 143 13.85 7.28 -5.04
C PRO A 143 14.65 7.05 -6.30
N GLU A 144 14.46 7.94 -7.28
CA GLU A 144 15.21 7.85 -8.45
C GLU A 144 16.63 7.90 -8.06
N ALA A 145 17.31 6.92 -8.45
CA ALA A 145 18.72 6.92 -8.26
C ALA A 145 19.16 8.23 -8.81
N ASP A 146 19.57 8.96 -7.92
CA ASP A 146 19.97 10.22 -8.25
C ASP A 146 21.16 10.16 -9.10
N ASP A 147 20.95 10.14 -10.18
CA ASP A 147 21.93 10.18 -11.01
C ASP A 147 22.79 11.23 -10.91
N GLY A 148 23.06 11.52 -10.52
CA GLY A 148 23.73 12.32 -10.44
C GLY A 148 24.36 12.94 -10.65
N ASP A 149 24.62 12.80 -10.85
CA ASP A 149 25.07 13.25 -10.97
C ASP A 149 25.94 13.61 -11.06
N ASP A 150 26.18 13.49 -11.34
CA ASP A 150 26.83 13.80 -11.56
C ASP A 150 27.80 14.13 -11.56
N ILE A 151 28.31 14.05 -11.88
CA ILE A 151 29.17 14.22 -11.89
C ILE A 151 29.96 14.84 -12.29
N ASP A 152 30.31 15.19 -12.45
CA ASP A 152 31.09 15.71 -12.98
C ASP A 152 32.07 15.79 -12.74
#